data_6ca40dd75380bd0213ac53d40e19f3c9
#
_entry.id   6ca40dd75380bd0213ac53d40e19f3c9
#
_cell.length_a   1.000
_cell.length_b   1.000
_cell.length_c   1.000
_cell.angle_alpha   90.00
_cell.angle_beta   90.00
_cell.angle_gamma   90.00
#
_symmetry.space_group_name_H-M   'P 1'
#
loop_
_entity.id
_entity.type
_entity.pdbx_description
1 polymer ?
#
loop_
_entity_poly.entity_id
_entity_poly.type
_entity_poly.pdbx_seq_one_letter_code
_entity_poly.pdbx_strand_id
1 'polypeptide(L)'
;CIRDSYGTYHPNVYEFVRNNCTELDRKPNAMFNVTVVARTPFKATVEGNRYMQKFLERSPWRPRDLKCFAGKIDYPHLNLFDKKCIQLIMKITNGPTDPSMCIDFTDWEDVKQYAKHISELARQA
;
A
#
# COMPACT_ATOMS: atom_id res chain seq x y z
N CYS A 1 4.94 -6.03 -10.91
CA CYS A 1 4.95 -4.85 -10.05
C CYS A 1 4.13 -3.75 -10.72
N ILE A 2 2.94 -3.47 -10.24
CA ILE A 2 2.13 -2.37 -10.76
C ILE A 2 2.72 -1.09 -10.17
N ARG A 3 3.31 -0.26 -11.03
CA ARG A 3 3.92 1.00 -10.63
C ARG A 3 2.87 1.94 -10.05
N ASP A 4 3.22 2.54 -8.95
CA ASP A 4 2.54 3.67 -8.37
C ASP A 4 2.57 4.86 -9.33
N SER A 5 1.45 5.54 -9.49
CA SER A 5 1.34 6.80 -10.21
C SER A 5 1.09 7.96 -9.25
N TYR A 6 2.14 8.34 -8.50
CA TYR A 6 2.19 9.55 -7.66
C TYR A 6 0.91 9.85 -6.86
N GLY A 7 0.64 8.99 -5.87
CA GLY A 7 -0.47 9.18 -4.92
C GLY A 7 -1.79 8.53 -5.33
N THR A 8 -1.78 7.65 -6.32
CA THR A 8 -2.91 6.78 -6.69
C THR A 8 -2.39 5.47 -7.29
N TYR A 9 -3.23 4.44 -7.35
CA TYR A 9 -2.86 3.19 -8.01
C TYR A 9 -2.89 3.35 -9.54
N HIS A 10 -2.13 2.48 -10.21
CA HIS A 10 -2.13 2.40 -11.66
C HIS A 10 -3.54 2.11 -12.21
N PRO A 11 -3.95 2.69 -13.35
CA PRO A 11 -5.27 2.48 -13.94
C PRO A 11 -5.67 1.00 -14.11
N ASN A 12 -4.71 0.12 -14.40
CA ASN A 12 -4.96 -1.32 -14.56
C ASN A 12 -5.51 -1.98 -13.28
N VAL A 13 -5.21 -1.43 -12.09
CA VAL A 13 -5.79 -1.92 -10.84
C VAL A 13 -7.28 -1.68 -10.82
N TYR A 14 -7.71 -0.47 -11.19
CA TYR A 14 -9.13 -0.11 -11.24
C TYR A 14 -9.87 -0.87 -12.35
N GLU A 15 -9.23 -1.09 -13.48
CA GLU A 15 -9.78 -1.89 -14.58
C GLU A 15 -9.99 -3.36 -14.14
N PHE A 16 -8.97 -3.96 -13.53
CA PHE A 16 -9.09 -5.31 -12.97
C PHE A 16 -10.24 -5.44 -11.98
N VAL A 17 -10.34 -4.48 -11.06
CA VAL A 17 -11.42 -4.48 -10.05
C VAL A 17 -12.79 -4.34 -10.70
N ARG A 18 -12.96 -3.43 -11.65
CA ARG A 18 -14.23 -3.27 -12.38
C ARG A 18 -14.65 -4.54 -13.12
N ASN A 19 -13.71 -5.17 -13.79
CA ASN A 19 -13.97 -6.37 -14.59
C ASN A 19 -14.28 -7.60 -13.74
N ASN A 20 -13.85 -7.62 -12.47
CA ASN A 20 -13.98 -8.76 -11.57
C ASN A 20 -14.81 -8.46 -10.31
N CYS A 21 -15.50 -7.33 -10.25
CA CYS A 21 -16.19 -6.86 -9.04
C CYS A 21 -17.17 -7.92 -8.50
N THR A 22 -17.98 -8.52 -9.36
CA THR A 22 -18.96 -9.55 -8.99
C THR A 22 -18.29 -10.79 -8.38
N GLU A 23 -17.20 -11.26 -8.96
CA GLU A 23 -16.46 -12.41 -8.42
C GLU A 23 -15.75 -12.07 -7.10
N LEU A 24 -15.21 -10.85 -6.99
CA LEU A 24 -14.59 -10.38 -5.76
C LEU A 24 -15.61 -10.30 -4.61
N ASP A 25 -16.82 -9.80 -4.89
CA ASP A 25 -17.87 -9.70 -3.87
C ASP A 25 -18.42 -11.06 -3.41
N ARG A 26 -18.42 -12.06 -4.30
CA ARG A 26 -18.91 -13.42 -3.99
C ARG A 26 -17.96 -14.22 -3.12
N LYS A 27 -16.67 -13.93 -3.18
CA LYS A 27 -15.63 -14.70 -2.48
C LYS A 27 -15.17 -13.95 -1.22
N PRO A 28 -14.66 -14.67 -0.21
CA PRO A 28 -13.86 -14.03 0.83
C PRO A 28 -12.75 -13.24 0.18
N ASN A 29 -12.60 -12.00 0.58
CA ASN A 29 -11.64 -11.11 -0.05
C ASN A 29 -10.96 -10.21 0.97
N ALA A 30 -9.74 -9.84 0.66
CA ALA A 30 -8.95 -8.91 1.42
C ALA A 30 -8.08 -8.09 0.47
N MET A 31 -7.77 -6.88 0.84
CA MET A 31 -6.84 -6.03 0.11
C MET A 31 -5.84 -5.41 1.08
N PHE A 32 -4.58 -5.45 0.73
CA PHE A 32 -3.56 -4.69 1.43
C PHE A 32 -2.74 -3.85 0.47
N ASN A 33 -2.19 -2.77 0.96
CA ASN A 33 -1.19 -2.01 0.24
C ASN A 33 0.13 -1.93 1.02
N VAL A 34 1.20 -1.72 0.29
CA VAL A 34 2.53 -1.50 0.85
C VAL A 34 3.02 -0.15 0.36
N THR A 35 3.28 0.75 1.29
CA THR A 35 3.75 2.09 0.96
C THR A 35 4.65 2.66 2.06
N VAL A 36 5.71 3.36 1.66
CA VAL A 36 6.62 4.02 2.62
C VAL A 36 5.90 5.06 3.49
N VAL A 37 4.82 5.62 2.99
CA VAL A 37 4.01 6.61 3.73
C VAL A 37 3.41 6.00 5.01
N ALA A 38 3.10 4.70 4.99
CA ALA A 38 2.55 3.97 6.15
C ALA A 38 3.56 3.74 7.30
N ARG A 39 4.78 4.28 7.21
CA ARG A 39 5.76 4.25 8.31
C ARG A 39 5.30 5.04 9.54
N THR A 40 4.38 5.98 9.37
CA THR A 40 3.77 6.71 10.50
C THR A 40 2.47 6.04 10.93
N PRO A 41 2.20 5.90 12.24
CA PRO A 41 1.06 5.13 12.75
C PRO A 41 -0.28 5.54 12.11
N PHE A 42 -0.57 6.83 12.04
CA PHE A 42 -1.83 7.32 11.45
C PHE A 42 -1.96 6.95 9.96
N LYS A 43 -0.86 7.03 9.18
CA LYS A 43 -0.86 6.68 7.75
C LYS A 43 -0.80 5.18 7.47
N ALA A 44 -0.61 4.38 8.51
CA ALA A 44 -0.78 2.93 8.46
C ALA A 44 -2.25 2.49 8.59
N THR A 45 -3.14 3.40 8.93
CA THR A 45 -4.59 3.14 8.95
C THR A 45 -5.21 3.36 7.58
N VAL A 46 -6.38 2.76 7.36
CA VAL A 46 -7.15 2.95 6.13
C VAL A 46 -7.55 4.43 5.97
N GLU A 47 -7.97 5.06 7.05
CA GLU A 47 -8.42 6.46 7.10
C GLU A 47 -7.28 7.46 6.83
N GLY A 48 -6.09 7.17 7.35
CA GLY A 48 -4.93 8.04 7.20
C GLY A 48 -4.12 7.80 5.92
N ASN A 49 -4.42 6.74 5.19
CA ASN A 49 -3.69 6.37 3.98
C ASN A 49 -4.36 6.91 2.72
N ARG A 50 -3.77 7.94 2.12
CA ARG A 50 -4.31 8.60 0.93
C ARG A 50 -4.51 7.67 -0.27
N TYR A 51 -3.65 6.67 -0.45
CA TYR A 51 -3.79 5.68 -1.52
C TYR A 51 -5.05 4.84 -1.33
N MET A 52 -5.26 4.37 -0.10
CA MET A 52 -6.42 3.58 0.25
C MET A 52 -7.71 4.39 0.13
N GLN A 53 -7.70 5.65 0.60
CA GLN A 53 -8.85 6.54 0.46
C GLN A 53 -9.22 6.76 -1.00
N LYS A 54 -8.28 7.12 -1.85
CA LYS A 54 -8.51 7.27 -3.29
C LYS A 54 -8.97 5.99 -3.98
N PHE A 55 -8.46 4.83 -3.53
CA PHE A 55 -8.94 3.56 -4.03
C PHE A 55 -10.42 3.35 -3.70
N LEU A 56 -10.80 3.56 -2.45
CA LEU A 56 -12.18 3.41 -2.00
C LEU A 56 -13.15 4.40 -2.67
N GLU A 57 -12.69 5.60 -2.99
CA GLU A 57 -13.48 6.60 -3.73
C GLU A 57 -13.74 6.20 -5.19
N ARG A 58 -12.76 5.59 -5.84
CA ARG A 58 -12.78 5.30 -7.28
C ARG A 58 -13.18 3.88 -7.63
N SER A 59 -13.05 2.95 -6.68
CA SER A 59 -13.35 1.54 -6.89
C SER A 59 -14.84 1.25 -6.65
N PRO A 60 -15.51 0.50 -7.54
CA PRO A 60 -16.86 0.00 -7.29
C PRO A 60 -16.87 -1.14 -6.26
N TRP A 61 -15.74 -1.81 -6.06
CA TRP A 61 -15.58 -2.89 -5.12
C TRP A 61 -15.12 -2.37 -3.76
N ARG A 62 -15.73 -2.87 -2.70
CA ARG A 62 -15.36 -2.60 -1.31
C ARG A 62 -14.79 -3.87 -0.69
N PRO A 63 -13.46 -3.98 -0.52
CA PRO A 63 -12.87 -5.13 0.16
C PRO A 63 -13.42 -5.29 1.56
N ARG A 64 -13.65 -6.55 1.98
CA ARG A 64 -14.16 -6.86 3.34
C ARG A 64 -13.10 -6.64 4.39
N ASP A 65 -11.85 -6.81 4.01
CA ASP A 65 -10.69 -6.62 4.89
C ASP A 65 -9.67 -5.72 4.20
N LEU A 66 -9.15 -4.74 4.91
CA LEU A 66 -8.22 -3.74 4.41
C LEU A 66 -7.06 -3.56 5.36
N LYS A 67 -5.85 -3.59 4.83
CA LYS A 67 -4.62 -3.39 5.60
C LYS A 67 -3.62 -2.50 4.86
N CYS A 68 -2.89 -1.69 5.61
CA CYS A 68 -1.79 -0.89 5.09
C CYS A 68 -0.50 -1.29 5.80
N PHE A 69 0.54 -1.60 5.03
CA PHE A 69 1.86 -1.90 5.54
C PHE A 69 2.86 -0.83 5.14
N ALA A 70 3.79 -0.54 6.03
CA ALA A 70 4.97 0.22 5.65
C ALA A 70 5.83 -0.60 4.69
N GLY A 71 6.49 0.08 3.78
CA GLY A 71 7.38 -0.54 2.80
C GLY A 71 8.83 -0.12 2.99
N LYS A 72 9.67 -0.64 2.11
CA LYS A 72 11.10 -0.36 2.03
C LYS A 72 11.35 0.84 1.13
N ILE A 73 12.32 1.65 1.49
CA ILE A 73 12.89 2.68 0.62
C ILE A 73 14.34 2.30 0.27
N ASP A 74 14.63 2.26 -1.01
CA ASP A 74 15.93 1.88 -1.54
C ASP A 74 16.42 3.00 -2.49
N TYR A 75 16.98 4.05 -1.93
CA TYR A 75 17.45 5.20 -2.69
C TYR A 75 18.46 4.88 -3.79
N PRO A 76 19.46 4.00 -3.59
CA PRO A 76 20.42 3.68 -4.63
C PRO A 76 19.81 3.17 -5.93
N HIS A 77 18.70 2.43 -5.85
CA HIS A 77 18.00 1.84 -7.00
C HIS A 77 16.92 2.72 -7.61
N LEU A 78 16.71 3.94 -7.09
CA LEU A 78 15.77 4.90 -7.66
C LEU A 78 16.39 5.72 -8.79
N ASN A 79 15.56 6.10 -9.77
CA ASN A 79 15.95 7.10 -10.78
C ASN A 79 16.25 8.45 -10.12
N LEU A 80 17.09 9.27 -10.75
CA LEU A 80 17.47 10.59 -10.20
C LEU A 80 16.24 11.49 -9.92
N PHE A 81 15.25 11.47 -10.78
CA PHE A 81 14.02 12.24 -10.60
C PHE A 81 13.20 11.73 -9.40
N ASP A 82 12.96 10.42 -9.34
CA ASP A 82 12.21 9.79 -8.24
C ASP A 82 12.94 9.97 -6.91
N LYS A 83 14.28 9.84 -6.91
CA LYS A 83 15.14 10.06 -5.74
C LYS A 83 14.96 11.47 -5.18
N LYS A 84 15.00 12.50 -6.02
CA LYS A 84 14.82 13.90 -5.60
C LYS A 84 13.40 14.16 -5.10
N CYS A 85 12.39 13.63 -5.77
CA CYS A 85 10.99 13.77 -5.34
C CYS A 85 10.76 13.13 -3.97
N ILE A 86 11.28 11.92 -3.76
CA ILE A 86 11.14 11.21 -2.49
C ILE A 86 11.93 11.89 -1.38
N GLN A 87 13.15 12.39 -1.67
CA GLN A 87 13.93 13.18 -0.71
C GLN A 87 13.17 14.44 -0.25
N LEU A 88 12.51 15.15 -1.18
CA LEU A 88 11.70 16.32 -0.85
C LEU A 88 10.53 15.95 0.05
N ILE A 89 9.80 14.88 -0.28
CA ILE A 89 8.69 14.38 0.54
C ILE A 89 9.18 13.96 1.93
N MET A 90 10.31 13.27 1.99
CA MET A 90 10.92 12.83 3.25
C MET A 90 11.37 14.02 4.09
N LYS A 91 11.96 15.06 3.49
CA LYS A 91 12.33 16.29 4.17
C LYS A 91 11.12 16.99 4.81
N ILE A 92 10.02 17.08 4.07
CA ILE A 92 8.78 17.71 4.57
C ILE A 92 8.15 16.86 5.69
N THR A 93 8.28 15.54 5.63
CA THR A 93 7.67 14.59 6.58
C THR A 93 8.62 14.09 7.66
N ASN A 94 9.77 14.76 7.86
CA ASN A 94 10.81 14.38 8.82
C ASN A 94 11.28 12.90 8.68
N GLY A 95 11.38 12.43 7.46
CA GLY A 95 11.89 11.10 7.14
C GLY A 95 13.37 11.12 6.72
N PRO A 96 13.96 9.94 6.49
CA PRO A 96 15.35 9.83 6.05
C PRO A 96 15.55 10.38 4.63
N THR A 97 16.55 11.24 4.46
CA THR A 97 16.87 11.93 3.18
C THR A 97 18.19 11.53 2.57
N ASP A 98 19.00 10.70 3.24
CA ASP A 98 20.29 10.25 2.75
C ASP A 98 20.14 9.37 1.50
N PRO A 99 20.68 9.78 0.33
CA PRO A 99 20.53 9.06 -0.93
C PRO A 99 21.30 7.73 -0.99
N SER A 100 22.15 7.45 -0.02
CA SER A 100 22.88 6.19 0.10
C SER A 100 22.14 5.14 0.95
N MET A 101 21.05 5.52 1.62
CA MET A 101 20.34 4.66 2.57
C MET A 101 19.34 3.73 1.88
N CYS A 102 19.26 2.53 2.45
CA CYS A 102 18.23 1.56 2.19
C CYS A 102 17.58 1.20 3.53
N ILE A 103 16.30 1.56 3.70
CA ILE A 103 15.61 1.36 4.98
C ILE A 103 14.32 0.57 4.73
N ASP A 104 14.16 -0.50 5.47
CA ASP A 104 12.93 -1.29 5.52
C ASP A 104 12.11 -0.87 6.76
N PHE A 105 10.98 -0.24 6.51
CA PHE A 105 10.02 0.16 7.55
C PHE A 105 8.96 -0.91 7.80
N THR A 106 9.05 -2.06 7.13
CA THR A 106 8.05 -3.12 7.22
C THR A 106 8.04 -3.74 8.61
N ASP A 107 6.88 -3.73 9.26
CA ASP A 107 6.65 -4.53 10.46
C ASP A 107 6.32 -5.97 10.05
N TRP A 108 7.34 -6.81 10.04
CA TRP A 108 7.23 -8.21 9.63
C TRP A 108 6.37 -9.06 10.56
N GLU A 109 6.25 -8.67 11.83
CA GLU A 109 5.35 -9.36 12.75
C GLU A 109 3.88 -9.06 12.40
N ASP A 110 3.56 -7.80 12.11
CA ASP A 110 2.23 -7.42 11.64
C ASP A 110 1.88 -8.11 10.31
N VAL A 111 2.83 -8.26 9.40
CA VAL A 111 2.64 -9.03 8.15
C VAL A 111 2.32 -10.49 8.44
N LYS A 112 3.02 -11.15 9.36
CA LYS A 112 2.75 -12.54 9.75
C LYS A 112 1.38 -12.70 10.40
N GLN A 113 1.00 -11.79 11.28
CA GLN A 113 -0.32 -11.80 11.91
C GLN A 113 -1.44 -11.64 10.88
N TYR A 114 -1.26 -10.75 9.93
CA TYR A 114 -2.23 -10.56 8.85
C TYR A 114 -2.31 -11.78 7.91
N ALA A 115 -1.20 -12.43 7.63
CA ALA A 115 -1.19 -13.68 6.86
C ALA A 115 -1.98 -14.81 7.56
N LYS A 116 -1.87 -14.92 8.89
CA LYS A 116 -2.70 -15.86 9.69
C LYS A 116 -4.19 -15.50 9.58
N HIS A 117 -4.52 -14.22 9.74
CA HIS A 117 -5.89 -13.74 9.61
C HIS A 117 -6.50 -14.08 8.24
N ILE A 118 -5.77 -13.84 7.14
CA ILE A 118 -6.22 -14.21 5.79
C ILE A 118 -6.40 -15.73 5.65
N SER A 119 -5.49 -16.53 6.23
CA SER A 119 -5.61 -17.98 6.21
C SER A 119 -6.88 -18.47 6.92
N GLU A 120 -7.24 -17.82 8.01
CA GLU A 120 -8.48 -18.12 8.73
C GLU A 120 -9.71 -17.74 7.92
N LEU A 121 -9.72 -16.56 7.29
CA LEU A 121 -10.79 -16.14 6.37
C LEU A 121 -10.98 -17.15 5.24
N ALA A 122 -9.91 -17.67 4.66
CA ALA A 122 -9.97 -18.65 3.59
C ALA A 122 -10.53 -20.00 4.06
N ARG A 123 -10.30 -20.40 5.31
CA ARG A 123 -10.84 -21.65 5.89
C ARG A 123 -12.32 -21.55 6.24
N GLN A 124 -12.82 -20.37 6.50
CA GLN A 124 -14.23 -20.12 6.83
C GLN A 124 -15.12 -19.99 5.57
N ALA A 125 -14.50 -19.98 4.42
CA ALA A 125 -15.18 -19.80 3.14
C ALA A 125 -15.83 -21.08 2.61
#